data_0cc56a7a5b4d7cc2f4c81e1b2655db00
#
_entry.id   0cc56a7a5b4d7cc2f4c81e1b2655db00
#
_cell.length_a   1.000
_cell.length_b   1.000
_cell.length_c   1.000
_cell.angle_alpha   90.00
_cell.angle_beta   90.00
_cell.angle_gamma   90.00
#
_symmetry.space_group_name_H-M   'P 1'
#
loop_
_entity.id
_entity.type
_entity.pdbx_description
1 polymer ?
#
loop_
_entity_poly.entity_id
_entity_poly.type
_entity_poly.pdbx_seq_one_letter_code
_entity_poly.pdbx_strand_id
1 'polypeptide(L)'
;MPRKRKLIINFVSQFKILNMEVKDLNRLKLVLVQKKRTAVWLAGELGVSPVTVSKWCSQKTQPDLKTLSRIAELLEVDKRELLTED
;
A
#
# COMPACT_ATOMS: atom_id res chain seq x y z
N MET A 1 -11.96 7.86 -13.28
CA MET A 1 -12.58 9.02 -12.70
C MET A 1 -12.38 9.09 -11.22
N PRO A 2 -11.89 10.19 -10.79
CA PRO A 2 -11.67 10.35 -9.37
C PRO A 2 -12.91 10.19 -8.53
N ARG A 3 -14.04 10.49 -9.10
CA ARG A 3 -15.27 10.42 -8.39
C ARG A 3 -15.66 9.03 -7.95
N LYS A 4 -15.51 8.09 -8.84
CA LYS A 4 -15.77 6.73 -8.52
C LYS A 4 -14.84 6.24 -7.44
N ARG A 5 -13.58 6.57 -7.57
CA ARG A 5 -12.62 6.21 -6.59
C ARG A 5 -12.94 6.86 -5.26
N LYS A 6 -13.43 8.08 -5.31
CA LYS A 6 -13.75 8.79 -4.12
C LYS A 6 -14.86 8.14 -3.33
N LEU A 7 -15.84 7.58 -4.02
CA LEU A 7 -16.91 6.89 -3.34
C LEU A 7 -16.38 5.68 -2.59
N ILE A 8 -15.48 4.94 -3.23
CA ILE A 8 -14.90 3.79 -2.59
C ILE A 8 -14.05 4.22 -1.41
N ILE A 9 -13.32 5.30 -1.59
CA ILE A 9 -12.48 5.83 -0.55
C ILE A 9 -13.32 6.28 0.64
N ASN A 10 -14.46 6.85 0.38
CA ASN A 10 -15.32 7.28 1.48
C ASN A 10 -15.73 6.13 2.36
N PHE A 11 -16.06 5.00 1.74
CA PHE A 11 -16.42 3.83 2.50
C PHE A 11 -15.25 3.41 3.37
N VAL A 12 -14.08 3.36 2.78
CA VAL A 12 -12.88 2.98 3.51
C VAL A 12 -12.52 4.01 4.56
N SER A 13 -12.71 5.28 4.25
CA SER A 13 -12.41 6.34 5.19
C SER A 13 -13.27 6.26 6.42
N GLN A 14 -14.53 5.96 6.26
CA GLN A 14 -15.40 5.82 7.41
C GLN A 14 -14.93 4.70 8.31
N PHE A 15 -14.51 3.62 7.70
CA PHE A 15 -14.01 2.51 8.45
C PHE A 15 -12.76 2.90 9.24
N LYS A 16 -11.88 3.67 8.61
CA LYS A 16 -10.66 4.12 9.27
C LYS A 16 -10.95 5.08 10.40
N ILE A 17 -11.89 5.95 10.19
CA ILE A 17 -12.27 6.88 11.23
C ILE A 17 -12.77 6.15 12.45
N LEU A 18 -13.52 5.10 12.25
CA LEU A 18 -14.02 4.30 13.35
C LEU A 18 -12.90 3.59 14.09
N ASN A 19 -11.87 3.21 13.37
CA ASN A 19 -10.77 2.46 13.96
C ASN A 19 -9.70 3.36 14.53
N MET A 20 -9.35 4.38 13.79
CA MET A 20 -8.29 5.29 14.21
C MET A 20 -8.08 6.32 13.13
N GLU A 21 -7.32 7.30 13.45
CA GLU A 21 -7.08 8.39 12.52
C GLU A 21 -5.81 8.23 11.74
N VAL A 22 -5.30 7.05 11.61
CA VAL A 22 -4.08 6.85 10.86
C VAL A 22 -4.30 7.22 9.42
N LYS A 23 -3.41 8.04 8.91
CA LYS A 23 -3.46 8.43 7.52
C LYS A 23 -2.71 7.41 6.69
N ASP A 24 -3.36 6.85 5.71
CA ASP A 24 -2.72 5.92 4.80
C ASP A 24 -1.97 6.68 3.74
N LEU A 25 -0.68 6.48 3.67
CA LEU A 25 0.13 7.11 2.66
C LEU A 25 0.44 6.18 1.50
N ASN A 26 0.15 4.91 1.67
CA ASN A 26 0.30 3.97 0.57
C ASN A 26 -0.75 2.88 0.72
N ARG A 27 -0.94 2.12 -0.35
CA ARG A 27 -1.94 1.05 -0.37
C ARG A 27 -1.28 -0.30 -0.54
N LEU A 28 -0.07 -0.42 -0.06
CA LEU A 28 0.71 -1.63 -0.30
C LEU A 28 0.04 -2.88 0.25
N LYS A 29 -0.47 -2.80 1.47
CA LYS A 29 -1.10 -3.97 2.06
C LYS A 29 -2.29 -4.44 1.22
N LEU A 30 -3.09 -3.51 0.75
CA LEU A 30 -4.24 -3.84 -0.08
C LEU A 30 -3.81 -4.53 -1.35
N VAL A 31 -2.81 -3.99 -2.01
CA VAL A 31 -2.35 -4.56 -3.27
C VAL A 31 -1.73 -5.94 -3.05
N LEU A 32 -0.99 -6.12 -1.96
CA LEU A 32 -0.44 -7.43 -1.65
C LEU A 32 -1.55 -8.46 -1.51
N VAL A 33 -2.61 -8.11 -0.80
CA VAL A 33 -3.74 -9.00 -0.62
C VAL A 33 -4.40 -9.31 -1.96
N GLN A 34 -4.59 -8.29 -2.78
CA GLN A 34 -5.21 -8.47 -4.08
C GLN A 34 -4.38 -9.40 -4.98
N LYS A 35 -3.07 -9.31 -4.86
CA LYS A 35 -2.19 -10.14 -5.68
C LYS A 35 -1.84 -11.45 -5.00
N LYS A 36 -2.38 -11.68 -3.81
CA LYS A 36 -2.14 -12.90 -3.06
C LYS A 36 -0.66 -13.12 -2.79
N ARG A 37 0.00 -12.04 -2.40
CA ARG A 37 1.41 -12.07 -2.03
C ARG A 37 1.57 -11.63 -0.59
N THR A 38 2.64 -12.05 0.04
CA THR A 38 2.89 -11.74 1.44
C THR A 38 3.99 -10.71 1.56
N ALA A 39 4.02 -10.06 2.73
CA ALA A 39 5.11 -9.13 3.02
C ALA A 39 6.45 -9.84 3.04
N VAL A 40 6.47 -11.09 3.50
CA VAL A 40 7.71 -11.86 3.54
C VAL A 40 8.22 -12.10 2.13
N TRP A 41 7.32 -12.44 1.23
CA TRP A 41 7.70 -12.64 -0.18
C TRP A 41 8.28 -11.36 -0.75
N LEU A 42 7.61 -10.24 -0.52
CA LEU A 42 8.07 -8.98 -1.06
C LEU A 42 9.42 -8.59 -0.48
N ALA A 43 9.60 -8.79 0.81
CA ALA A 43 10.86 -8.48 1.45
C ALA A 43 11.99 -9.26 0.81
N GLY A 44 11.75 -10.54 0.54
CA GLY A 44 12.76 -11.36 -0.12
C GLY A 44 13.11 -10.85 -1.50
N GLU A 45 12.10 -10.43 -2.26
CA GLU A 45 12.33 -9.93 -3.60
C GLU A 45 13.11 -8.62 -3.60
N LEU A 46 12.90 -7.80 -2.59
CA LEU A 46 13.54 -6.50 -2.49
C LEU A 46 14.87 -6.54 -1.76
N GLY A 47 15.15 -7.64 -1.08
CA GLY A 47 16.37 -7.71 -0.30
C GLY A 47 16.33 -6.91 0.99
N VAL A 48 15.14 -6.72 1.56
CA VAL A 48 14.98 -6.00 2.82
C VAL A 48 14.38 -6.95 3.84
N SER A 49 14.31 -6.53 5.09
CA SER A 49 13.76 -7.38 6.12
C SER A 49 12.22 -7.35 6.05
N PRO A 50 11.58 -8.44 6.46
CA PRO A 50 10.11 -8.43 6.53
C PRO A 50 9.56 -7.35 7.45
N VAL A 51 10.31 -6.98 8.47
CA VAL A 51 9.89 -5.91 9.37
C VAL A 51 9.79 -4.59 8.61
N THR A 52 10.72 -4.35 7.69
CA THR A 52 10.69 -3.15 6.88
C THR A 52 9.41 -3.08 6.06
N VAL A 53 9.06 -4.17 5.39
CA VAL A 53 7.84 -4.19 4.60
C VAL A 53 6.62 -4.06 5.50
N SER A 54 6.65 -4.69 6.65
CA SER A 54 5.55 -4.59 7.58
C SER A 54 5.32 -3.15 8.03
N LYS A 55 6.39 -2.41 8.24
CA LYS A 55 6.26 -1.01 8.62
C LYS A 55 5.65 -0.18 7.51
N TRP A 56 5.98 -0.50 6.27
CA TRP A 56 5.34 0.18 5.14
C TRP A 56 3.85 -0.12 5.12
N CYS A 57 3.49 -1.37 5.33
CA CYS A 57 2.08 -1.77 5.31
C CYS A 57 1.28 -1.11 6.43
N SER A 58 1.92 -0.88 7.57
CA SER A 58 1.25 -0.27 8.70
C SER A 58 1.39 1.25 8.71
N GLN A 59 1.96 1.82 7.67
CA GLN A 59 2.10 3.26 7.50
C GLN A 59 3.07 3.90 8.47
N LYS A 60 3.90 3.11 9.12
CA LYS A 60 4.88 3.67 10.04
C LYS A 60 6.04 4.31 9.30
N THR A 61 6.43 3.70 8.19
CA THR A 61 7.44 4.28 7.31
C THR A 61 6.96 4.09 5.89
N GLN A 62 7.62 4.76 4.96
CA GLN A 62 7.24 4.70 3.56
C GLN A 62 8.43 4.28 2.73
N PRO A 63 8.22 3.49 1.68
CA PRO A 63 9.30 3.21 0.75
C PRO A 63 9.58 4.47 -0.07
N ASP A 64 10.82 4.62 -0.51
CA ASP A 64 11.12 5.75 -1.37
C ASP A 64 10.57 5.48 -2.77
N LEU A 65 10.66 6.48 -3.64
CA LEU A 65 10.05 6.36 -4.97
C LEU A 65 10.68 5.26 -5.80
N LYS A 66 11.97 5.07 -5.67
CA LYS A 66 12.65 4.03 -6.42
C LYS A 66 12.17 2.66 -5.97
N THR A 67 12.08 2.46 -4.67
CA THR A 67 11.59 1.20 -4.13
C THR A 67 10.14 0.99 -4.51
N LEU A 68 9.34 2.04 -4.46
CA LEU A 68 7.94 1.94 -4.82
C LEU A 68 7.77 1.50 -6.26
N SER A 69 8.59 2.04 -7.16
CA SER A 69 8.56 1.63 -8.55
C SER A 69 8.89 0.14 -8.70
N ARG A 70 9.86 -0.31 -7.93
CA ARG A 70 10.25 -1.70 -7.98
C ARG A 70 9.13 -2.60 -7.46
N ILE A 71 8.48 -2.17 -6.39
CA ILE A 71 7.35 -2.91 -5.85
C ILE A 71 6.25 -3.03 -6.90
N ALA A 72 5.97 -1.94 -7.59
CA ALA A 72 4.94 -1.95 -8.62
C ALA A 72 5.27 -2.96 -9.70
N GLU A 73 6.53 -3.01 -10.11
CA GLU A 73 6.95 -3.98 -11.12
C GLU A 73 6.76 -5.40 -10.62
N LEU A 74 7.17 -5.65 -9.39
CA LEU A 74 7.08 -6.99 -8.83
C LEU A 74 5.63 -7.44 -8.67
N LEU A 75 4.74 -6.53 -8.36
CA LEU A 75 3.33 -6.85 -8.18
C LEU A 75 2.54 -6.70 -9.47
N GLU A 76 3.20 -6.23 -10.54
CA GLU A 76 2.58 -6.06 -11.84
C GLU A 76 1.40 -5.12 -11.79
N VAL A 77 1.59 -3.99 -11.11
CA VAL A 77 0.59 -2.95 -11.05
C VAL A 77 1.22 -1.62 -11.42
N ASP A 78 0.37 -0.66 -11.74
CA ASP A 78 0.84 0.69 -11.97
C ASP A 78 1.26 1.27 -10.63
N LYS A 79 2.35 2.01 -10.64
CA LYS A 79 2.85 2.63 -9.44
C LYS A 79 1.78 3.46 -8.74
N ARG A 80 0.88 4.05 -9.50
CA ARG A 80 -0.17 4.86 -8.92
C ARG A 80 -1.14 4.05 -8.08
N GLU A 81 -1.21 2.76 -8.30
CA GLU A 81 -2.08 1.93 -7.48
C GLU A 81 -1.55 1.72 -6.08
N LEU A 82 -0.29 2.03 -5.86
CA LEU A 82 0.31 1.90 -4.55
C LEU A 82 0.23 3.19 -3.75
N LEU A 83 -0.20 4.27 -4.37
CA LEU A 83 -0.29 5.55 -3.71
C LEU A 83 -1.74 5.86 -3.35
N THR A 84 -1.92 6.57 -2.25
CA THR A 84 -3.27 7.00 -1.90
C THR A 84 -3.56 8.30 -2.61
N GLU A 85 -4.84 8.54 -2.82
CA GLU A 85 -5.29 9.79 -3.41
C GLU A 85 -6.39 10.36 -2.56
N ASP A 86 -6.42 11.65 -2.49
CA ASP A 86 -7.44 12.34 -1.71
C ASP A 86 -8.68 12.61 -2.49
#